data_03159dd1d89bf9900768c2107819eae1
#
_entry.id   03159dd1d89bf9900768c2107819eae1
#
_cell.length_a   1.000
_cell.length_b   1.000
_cell.length_c   1.000
_cell.angle_alpha   90.00
_cell.angle_beta   90.00
_cell.angle_gamma   90.00
#
_symmetry.space_group_name_H-M   'P 1'
#
loop_
_entity.id
_entity.type
_entity.pdbx_description
1 polymer ?
#
loop_
_entity_poly.entity_id
_entity_poly.type
_entity_poly.pdbx_seq_one_letter_code
_entity_poly.pdbx_strand_id
1 'polypeptide(L)'
;MTTDTLSQWLSGLNFEYWSTAQHKVEPSTFFEKWAQGEAVLLDVRAPQELGFIRFPFALEIPINELPSRLNEIPKDKLVVTFCSGGDRANVAFAYLHAQGFENVRILAGGYQSLIPEVMPGKVRKTLQAKNK
;
A
#
# COMPACT_ATOMS: atom_id res chain seq x y z
N MET A 1 -6.71 -32.59 -0.50
CA MET A 1 -7.13 -31.26 -0.97
C MET A 1 -6.29 -30.18 -0.33
N THR A 2 -5.79 -29.28 -1.12
CA THR A 2 -4.95 -28.20 -0.62
C THR A 2 -5.84 -26.98 -0.37
N THR A 3 -5.71 -26.40 0.82
CA THR A 3 -6.38 -25.13 1.12
C THR A 3 -5.61 -24.03 0.41
N ASP A 4 -6.29 -23.24 -0.41
CA ASP A 4 -5.63 -22.14 -1.11
C ASP A 4 -5.22 -21.02 -0.12
N THR A 5 -4.26 -20.22 -0.54
CA THR A 5 -3.68 -19.15 0.30
C THR A 5 -4.72 -18.09 0.68
N LEU A 6 -5.62 -17.77 -0.23
CA LEU A 6 -6.69 -16.80 0.04
C LEU A 6 -7.59 -17.30 1.16
N SER A 7 -8.02 -18.56 1.09
CA SER A 7 -8.88 -19.16 2.12
C SER A 7 -8.21 -19.20 3.47
N GLN A 8 -6.92 -19.57 3.51
CA GLN A 8 -6.15 -19.61 4.74
C GLN A 8 -6.05 -18.23 5.38
N TRP A 9 -5.75 -17.21 4.56
CA TRP A 9 -5.66 -15.85 5.04
C TRP A 9 -6.99 -15.34 5.58
N LEU A 10 -8.07 -15.53 4.83
CA LEU A 10 -9.42 -15.09 5.24
C LEU A 10 -9.83 -15.72 6.58
N SER A 11 -9.48 -16.99 6.79
CA SER A 11 -9.86 -17.71 8.01
C SER A 11 -9.27 -17.11 9.28
N GLY A 12 -8.18 -16.36 9.15
CA GLY A 12 -7.54 -15.71 10.29
C GLY A 12 -8.02 -14.28 10.56
N LEU A 13 -8.89 -13.75 9.72
CA LEU A 13 -9.33 -12.35 9.83
C LEU A 13 -10.52 -12.23 10.78
N ASN A 14 -10.22 -12.24 12.08
CA ASN A 14 -11.24 -12.17 13.12
C ASN A 14 -11.67 -10.73 13.40
N PHE A 15 -12.60 -10.57 14.34
CA PHE A 15 -13.12 -9.25 14.71
C PHE A 15 -12.01 -8.32 15.20
N GLU A 16 -11.09 -8.82 15.98
CA GLU A 16 -9.98 -8.01 16.50
C GLU A 16 -9.12 -7.44 15.38
N TYR A 17 -8.83 -8.25 14.35
CA TYR A 17 -8.08 -7.78 13.19
C TYR A 17 -8.70 -6.51 12.58
N TRP A 18 -10.03 -6.55 12.36
CA TRP A 18 -10.75 -5.43 11.75
C TRP A 18 -10.94 -4.27 12.72
N SER A 19 -11.29 -4.55 13.96
CA SER A 19 -11.59 -3.51 14.95
C SER A 19 -10.37 -2.72 15.38
N THR A 20 -9.19 -3.28 15.24
CA THR A 20 -7.93 -2.58 15.53
C THR A 20 -7.26 -2.05 14.26
N ALA A 21 -7.97 -2.08 13.14
CA ALA A 21 -7.53 -1.51 11.85
C ALA A 21 -6.18 -2.06 11.37
N GLN A 22 -5.93 -3.35 11.60
CA GLN A 22 -4.68 -3.98 11.18
C GLN A 22 -4.54 -4.08 9.66
N HIS A 23 -5.62 -3.85 8.92
CA HIS A 23 -5.63 -3.86 7.46
C HIS A 23 -5.24 -2.52 6.85
N LYS A 24 -5.09 -1.48 7.66
CA LYS A 24 -4.82 -0.11 7.18
C LYS A 24 -3.55 0.47 7.79
N VAL A 25 -3.03 1.51 7.15
CA VAL A 25 -1.95 2.31 7.69
C VAL A 25 -2.21 3.77 7.32
N GLU A 26 -1.98 4.67 8.28
CA GLU A 26 -2.12 6.10 8.04
C GLU A 26 -0.97 6.60 7.17
N PRO A 27 -1.19 7.61 6.30
CA PRO A 27 -0.10 8.14 5.47
C PRO A 27 1.11 8.62 6.26
N SER A 28 0.92 9.24 7.41
CA SER A 28 2.05 9.69 8.23
C SER A 28 2.92 8.52 8.68
N THR A 29 2.29 7.43 9.12
CA THR A 29 3.01 6.21 9.51
C THR A 29 3.71 5.58 8.31
N PHE A 30 3.04 5.57 7.15
CA PHE A 30 3.67 5.09 5.93
C PHE A 30 4.96 5.86 5.64
N PHE A 31 4.92 7.19 5.66
CA PHE A 31 6.10 8.00 5.35
C PHE A 31 7.24 7.82 6.34
N GLU A 32 6.93 7.61 7.62
CA GLU A 32 7.95 7.28 8.61
C GLU A 32 8.70 6.01 8.22
N LYS A 33 7.96 4.98 7.84
CA LYS A 33 8.55 3.70 7.43
C LYS A 33 9.25 3.80 6.07
N TRP A 34 8.66 4.54 5.14
CA TRP A 34 9.26 4.77 3.83
C TRP A 34 10.63 5.47 3.97
N ALA A 35 10.70 6.46 4.84
CA ALA A 35 11.96 7.18 5.08
C ALA A 35 13.06 6.27 5.62
N GLN A 36 12.70 5.20 6.33
CA GLN A 36 13.65 4.20 6.85
C GLN A 36 13.92 3.07 5.84
N GLY A 37 13.33 3.13 4.65
CA GLY A 37 13.49 2.06 3.66
C GLY A 37 12.68 0.81 3.98
N GLU A 38 11.67 0.91 4.84
CA GLU A 38 10.91 -0.23 5.33
C GLU A 38 9.54 -0.39 4.69
N ALA A 39 9.13 0.55 3.83
CA ALA A 39 7.81 0.51 3.21
C ALA A 39 7.85 1.02 1.78
N VAL A 40 6.93 0.51 0.96
CA VAL A 40 6.72 0.95 -0.41
C VAL A 40 5.23 1.23 -0.63
N LEU A 41 4.93 2.30 -1.34
CA LEU A 41 3.56 2.60 -1.75
C LEU A 41 3.33 1.95 -3.11
N LEU A 42 2.36 1.05 -3.18
CA LEU A 42 1.98 0.40 -4.43
C LEU A 42 0.76 1.10 -4.99
N ASP A 43 0.98 1.89 -6.03
CA ASP A 43 -0.06 2.67 -6.70
C ASP A 43 -0.64 1.83 -7.83
N VAL A 44 -1.89 1.38 -7.65
CA VAL A 44 -2.54 0.50 -8.63
C VAL A 44 -3.51 1.25 -9.54
N ARG A 45 -3.36 2.57 -9.63
CA ARG A 45 -4.18 3.39 -10.54
C ARG A 45 -3.77 3.17 -11.99
N ALA A 46 -4.70 3.52 -12.89
CA ALA A 46 -4.46 3.43 -14.33
C ALA A 46 -3.51 4.54 -14.80
N PRO A 47 -2.78 4.32 -15.91
CA PRO A 47 -1.88 5.35 -16.47
C PRO A 47 -2.58 6.69 -16.76
N GLN A 48 -3.85 6.65 -17.13
CA GLN A 48 -4.64 7.84 -17.40
C GLN A 48 -4.76 8.75 -16.16
N GLU A 49 -4.83 8.14 -14.98
CA GLU A 49 -4.92 8.89 -13.72
C GLU A 49 -3.59 9.52 -13.35
N LEU A 50 -2.49 8.86 -13.69
CA LEU A 50 -1.15 9.36 -13.38
C LEU A 50 -0.83 10.65 -14.13
N GLY A 51 -1.52 10.90 -15.24
CA GLY A 51 -1.35 12.14 -15.99
C GLY A 51 -1.91 13.36 -15.29
N PHE A 52 -2.81 13.17 -14.32
CA PHE A 52 -3.41 14.28 -13.57
C PHE A 52 -2.72 14.51 -12.24
N ILE A 53 -2.39 13.45 -11.52
CA ILE A 53 -1.65 13.56 -10.27
C ILE A 53 -0.80 12.29 -10.11
N ARG A 54 0.47 12.48 -9.82
CA ARG A 54 1.44 11.39 -9.75
C ARG A 54 2.30 11.51 -8.50
N PHE A 55 2.61 10.36 -7.91
CA PHE A 55 3.47 10.30 -6.75
C PHE A 55 4.76 9.57 -7.13
N PRO A 56 5.84 10.32 -7.47
CA PRO A 56 7.07 9.71 -8.02
C PRO A 56 7.75 8.71 -7.08
N PHE A 57 7.48 8.78 -5.78
CA PHE A 57 8.05 7.84 -4.81
C PHE A 57 7.33 6.49 -4.79
N ALA A 58 6.19 6.37 -5.51
CA ALA A 58 5.40 5.15 -5.51
C ALA A 58 5.90 4.16 -6.57
N LEU A 59 5.67 2.88 -6.31
CA LEU A 59 5.82 1.82 -7.30
C LEU A 59 4.49 1.74 -8.06
N GLU A 60 4.50 2.10 -9.33
CA GLU A 60 3.29 2.21 -10.15
C GLU A 60 3.07 0.93 -10.94
N ILE A 61 2.08 0.14 -10.55
CA ILE A 61 1.67 -1.06 -11.26
C ILE A 61 0.14 -1.03 -11.38
N PRO A 62 -0.42 -0.75 -12.57
CA PRO A 62 -1.87 -0.78 -12.73
C PRO A 62 -2.42 -2.14 -12.30
N ILE A 63 -3.61 -2.16 -11.71
CA ILE A 63 -4.13 -3.38 -11.11
C ILE A 63 -4.24 -4.54 -12.11
N ASN A 64 -4.55 -4.25 -13.37
CA ASN A 64 -4.65 -5.31 -14.39
C ASN A 64 -3.31 -5.90 -14.78
N GLU A 65 -2.20 -5.24 -14.46
CA GLU A 65 -0.85 -5.75 -14.70
C GLU A 65 -0.23 -6.41 -13.46
N LEU A 66 -0.93 -6.34 -12.33
CA LEU A 66 -0.39 -6.84 -11.07
C LEU A 66 0.04 -8.31 -11.15
N PRO A 67 -0.79 -9.23 -11.73
CA PRO A 67 -0.39 -10.64 -11.79
C PRO A 67 0.92 -10.89 -12.55
N SER A 68 1.20 -10.12 -13.58
CA SER A 68 2.42 -10.32 -14.39
C SER A 68 3.65 -9.59 -13.83
N ARG A 69 3.48 -8.78 -12.80
CA ARG A 69 4.54 -7.93 -12.26
C ARG A 69 4.78 -8.12 -10.76
N LEU A 70 4.33 -9.22 -10.20
CA LEU A 70 4.52 -9.52 -8.77
C LEU A 70 5.99 -9.50 -8.35
N ASN A 71 6.88 -9.88 -9.26
CA ASN A 71 8.31 -9.91 -8.99
C ASN A 71 8.92 -8.52 -8.76
N GLU A 72 8.21 -7.45 -9.09
CA GLU A 72 8.68 -6.09 -8.83
C GLU A 72 8.36 -5.62 -7.41
N ILE A 73 7.53 -6.37 -6.68
CA ILE A 73 7.05 -5.97 -5.36
C ILE A 73 7.90 -6.65 -4.28
N PRO A 74 8.53 -5.87 -3.38
CA PRO A 74 9.36 -6.47 -2.33
C PRO A 74 8.51 -7.22 -1.31
N LYS A 75 8.92 -8.44 -0.95
CA LYS A 75 8.25 -9.25 0.06
C LYS A 75 8.76 -8.97 1.47
N ASP A 76 9.89 -8.31 1.58
CA ASP A 76 10.55 -8.02 2.86
C ASP A 76 10.26 -6.63 3.40
N LYS A 77 9.32 -5.92 2.77
CA LYS A 77 8.91 -4.58 3.20
C LYS A 77 7.40 -4.52 3.40
N LEU A 78 6.95 -3.51 4.12
CA LEU A 78 5.53 -3.21 4.19
C LEU A 78 5.09 -2.67 2.83
N VAL A 79 4.14 -3.34 2.20
CA VAL A 79 3.55 -2.90 0.94
C VAL A 79 2.22 -2.23 1.26
N VAL A 80 2.08 -0.97 0.87
CA VAL A 80 0.87 -0.20 1.14
C VAL A 80 0.16 0.06 -0.17
N THR A 81 -1.05 -0.48 -0.32
CA THR A 81 -1.82 -0.34 -1.57
C THR A 81 -2.57 0.98 -1.61
N PHE A 82 -2.61 1.59 -2.78
CA PHE A 82 -3.23 2.89 -2.99
C PHE A 82 -3.92 2.98 -4.35
N CYS A 83 -5.09 3.60 -4.37
CA CYS A 83 -5.79 4.00 -5.59
C CYS A 83 -6.64 5.23 -5.29
N SER A 84 -7.36 5.75 -6.28
CA SER A 84 -8.12 6.99 -6.10
C SER A 84 -9.32 6.84 -5.17
N GLY A 85 -10.12 5.78 -5.33
CA GLY A 85 -11.36 5.59 -4.58
C GLY A 85 -11.35 4.48 -3.54
N GLY A 86 -10.28 3.73 -3.44
CA GLY A 86 -10.15 2.64 -2.47
C GLY A 86 -10.47 1.26 -3.02
N ASP A 87 -11.32 1.15 -4.03
CA ASP A 87 -11.79 -0.16 -4.53
C ASP A 87 -10.66 -1.04 -5.04
N ARG A 88 -9.83 -0.48 -5.92
CA ARG A 88 -8.71 -1.23 -6.49
C ARG A 88 -7.62 -1.52 -5.45
N ALA A 89 -7.41 -0.60 -4.52
CA ALA A 89 -6.45 -0.82 -3.44
C ALA A 89 -6.89 -1.99 -2.55
N ASN A 90 -8.19 -2.09 -2.28
CA ASN A 90 -8.74 -3.21 -1.49
C ASN A 90 -8.57 -4.54 -2.21
N VAL A 91 -8.83 -4.57 -3.53
CA VAL A 91 -8.65 -5.78 -4.33
C VAL A 91 -7.18 -6.18 -4.38
N ALA A 92 -6.29 -5.21 -4.60
CA ALA A 92 -4.85 -5.46 -4.62
C ALA A 92 -4.35 -6.01 -3.29
N PHE A 93 -4.84 -5.45 -2.18
CA PHE A 93 -4.53 -5.90 -0.83
C PHE A 93 -4.87 -7.40 -0.66
N ALA A 94 -6.09 -7.78 -1.02
CA ALA A 94 -6.53 -9.17 -0.91
C ALA A 94 -5.75 -10.08 -1.86
N TYR A 95 -5.53 -9.62 -3.09
CA TYR A 95 -4.79 -10.40 -4.08
C TYR A 95 -3.35 -10.70 -3.62
N LEU A 96 -2.66 -9.68 -3.08
CA LEU A 96 -1.29 -9.87 -2.61
C LEU A 96 -1.22 -10.85 -1.44
N HIS A 97 -2.17 -10.77 -0.51
CA HIS A 97 -2.23 -11.76 0.56
C HIS A 97 -2.44 -13.17 0.01
N ALA A 98 -3.30 -13.31 -1.02
CA ALA A 98 -3.53 -14.59 -1.68
C ALA A 98 -2.27 -15.12 -2.38
N GLN A 99 -1.37 -14.22 -2.79
CA GLN A 99 -0.11 -14.58 -3.44
C GLN A 99 1.04 -14.79 -2.45
N GLY A 100 0.75 -14.79 -1.15
CA GLY A 100 1.73 -15.08 -0.12
C GLY A 100 2.49 -13.89 0.45
N PHE A 101 2.09 -12.67 0.09
CA PHE A 101 2.64 -11.47 0.73
C PHE A 101 2.01 -11.32 2.11
N GLU A 102 2.83 -11.25 3.14
CA GLU A 102 2.34 -11.22 4.52
C GLU A 102 2.20 -9.80 5.08
N ASN A 103 3.04 -8.89 4.62
CA ASN A 103 3.10 -7.53 5.18
C ASN A 103 2.51 -6.54 4.19
N VAL A 104 1.18 -6.55 4.08
CA VAL A 104 0.44 -5.67 3.16
C VAL A 104 -0.67 -4.98 3.92
N ARG A 105 -0.80 -3.68 3.70
CA ARG A 105 -1.89 -2.86 4.27
C ARG A 105 -2.43 -1.91 3.22
N ILE A 106 -3.61 -1.36 3.49
CA ILE A 106 -4.26 -0.38 2.62
C ILE A 106 -3.97 1.01 3.16
N LEU A 107 -3.63 1.96 2.29
CA LEU A 107 -3.46 3.35 2.72
C LEU A 107 -4.80 3.93 3.16
N ALA A 108 -4.87 4.39 4.39
CA ALA A 108 -6.10 4.95 4.94
C ALA A 108 -6.39 6.32 4.33
N GLY A 109 -7.65 6.55 3.94
CA GLY A 109 -8.14 7.87 3.54
C GLY A 109 -7.86 8.32 2.11
N GLY A 110 -7.17 7.53 1.30
CA GLY A 110 -6.93 7.86 -0.11
C GLY A 110 -6.26 9.23 -0.32
N TYR A 111 -6.68 9.96 -1.36
CA TYR A 111 -6.12 11.29 -1.67
C TYR A 111 -6.23 12.25 -0.50
N GLN A 112 -7.37 12.29 0.17
CA GLN A 112 -7.63 13.26 1.23
C GLN A 112 -6.62 13.17 2.38
N SER A 113 -6.14 11.99 2.66
CA SER A 113 -5.16 11.79 3.73
C SER A 113 -3.73 11.84 3.22
N LEU A 114 -3.51 11.46 1.96
CA LEU A 114 -2.16 11.45 1.37
C LEU A 114 -1.67 12.87 1.03
N ILE A 115 -2.51 13.69 0.41
CA ILE A 115 -2.10 15.01 -0.07
C ILE A 115 -1.53 15.89 1.05
N PRO A 116 -2.14 15.98 2.24
CA PRO A 116 -1.54 16.78 3.32
C PRO A 116 -0.11 16.36 3.70
N GLU A 117 0.25 15.10 3.51
CA GLU A 117 1.57 14.60 3.87
C GLU A 117 2.65 15.00 2.85
N VAL A 118 2.26 15.46 1.66
CA VAL A 118 3.21 15.93 0.64
C VAL A 118 3.24 17.45 0.54
N MET A 119 2.69 18.15 1.53
CA MET A 119 2.84 19.59 1.67
C MET A 119 4.26 19.91 2.15
N PRO A 120 4.79 21.12 1.82
CA PRO A 120 6.21 21.42 2.05
C PRO A 120 6.75 21.16 3.46
N GLY A 121 5.98 21.48 4.49
CA GLY A 121 6.43 21.25 5.88
C GLY A 121 6.56 19.78 6.22
N LYS A 122 5.64 18.97 5.73
CA LYS A 122 5.67 17.51 5.94
C LYS A 122 6.79 16.87 5.12
N VAL A 123 6.94 17.29 3.87
CA VAL A 123 8.00 16.80 2.99
C VAL A 123 9.37 17.08 3.62
N ARG A 124 9.55 18.27 4.18
CA ARG A 124 10.80 18.62 4.86
C ARG A 124 11.13 17.64 5.99
N LYS A 125 10.15 17.33 6.83
CA LYS A 125 10.32 16.38 7.94
C LYS A 125 10.66 14.99 7.43
N THR A 126 9.98 14.54 6.39
CA THR A 126 10.22 13.23 5.80
C THR A 126 11.63 13.13 5.24
N LEU A 127 12.09 14.16 4.52
CA LEU A 127 13.44 14.17 3.95
C LEU A 127 14.52 14.21 5.05
N GLN A 128 14.29 14.93 6.14
CA GLN A 128 15.21 14.96 7.27
C GLN A 128 15.32 13.56 7.91
N ALA A 129 14.19 12.86 8.06
CA ALA A 129 14.20 11.50 8.60
C ALA A 129 14.92 10.53 7.67
N LYS A 130 14.73 10.70 6.35
CA LYS A 130 15.37 9.85 5.34
C LYS A 130 16.89 10.00 5.32
N ASN A 131 17.40 11.18 5.69
CA ASN A 131 18.82 11.48 5.65
C ASN A 131 19.57 11.14 6.95
N LYS A 132 18.88 10.57 7.93
CA LYS A 132 19.50 10.16 9.19
C LYS A 132 20.16 8.79 9.13
#